data_75747e69070087a8d2b7c14326a1a1bf
#
_entry.id   75747e69070087a8d2b7c14326a1a1bf
#
_cell.length_a   1.000
_cell.length_b   1.000
_cell.length_c   1.000
_cell.angle_alpha   90.00
_cell.angle_beta   90.00
_cell.angle_gamma   90.00
#
_symmetry.space_group_name_H-M   'P 1'
#
loop_
_entity.id
_entity.type
_entity.pdbx_description
1 polymer ?
#
loop_
_entity_poly.entity_id
_entity_poly.type
_entity_poly.pdbx_seq_one_letter_code
_entity_poly.pdbx_strand_id
1 'polypeptide(L)'
;MAAAQGRRNGRVAPAAFPPPVRPAQEFVKTALDPEDERIEVGVAIVGGGPAGLACATRLLQLLEGEPELMERLGDVPVAVIEKGKACGAHNLSGAIMRPGPMRELFPDLGPADWPTYGEVPGEAVYLMLGAKRAQRIPVPPPFKNHGSYVVSVAELSRWMAERAEEAGAYILTETAAQQLLVEDGVVRGIRSGDKGRGREGEELPNFEPGSDVTARATVLAEGVWGHLTGAAIRRFDLAASREPQVWSLGVKEVWKVPRPLTRVIHTLGWPLRPQARYREFGGSWIYPMGEDRVSIGFVAGLDYADATFSVHDVLQEFKTHPLVRGILEGGEREAWGAKAIPEGGYWAMPKLSAPGLVICGDAGGMVNVPELKGIHYAIKSGILAAEAIFAALRSGSTSFAAYEQAVEDSIIGRDLYRTRNMKQPFSRGFLVGGAIVNAMMATKGRFPGGRWPNHRDADVPMFVGDRRATYPRPDGRYTFDKLSSVYITGNATRDDAPNHIRVQRNVPRTLAEAWVWMCPAGVYEIPDDAPAEGNVDVIVNYTNCVQCGAITAKGGRLTTPEGGDGPLYQVT
;
A
#
# COMPACT_ATOMS: atom_id res chain seq x y z
N MET A 1 9.28 30.75 -13.41
CA MET A 1 10.63 30.48 -12.88
C MET A 1 10.78 29.04 -12.34
N ALA A 2 9.77 28.39 -11.79
CA ALA A 2 9.87 26.99 -11.32
C ALA A 2 10.16 25.96 -12.44
N ALA A 3 9.61 26.13 -13.63
CA ALA A 3 9.82 25.20 -14.76
C ALA A 3 11.26 25.18 -15.31
N ALA A 4 12.06 26.22 -15.08
CA ALA A 4 13.44 26.29 -15.56
C ALA A 4 14.44 25.54 -14.64
N GLN A 5 14.12 25.32 -13.36
CA GLN A 5 14.98 24.60 -12.42
C GLN A 5 14.90 23.07 -12.56
N GLY A 6 13.86 22.53 -13.21
CA GLY A 6 13.66 21.08 -13.37
C GLY A 6 14.49 20.43 -14.50
N ARG A 7 15.12 21.20 -15.36
CA ARG A 7 15.91 20.71 -16.51
C ARG A 7 17.41 20.83 -16.26
N ARG A 8 17.99 19.92 -15.51
CA ARG A 8 19.44 19.71 -15.51
C ARG A 8 19.80 18.63 -16.52
N ASN A 9 20.51 19.00 -17.60
CA ASN A 9 21.04 18.07 -18.61
C ASN A 9 20.00 17.14 -19.28
N GLY A 10 18.84 17.65 -19.69
CA GLY A 10 17.79 16.85 -20.34
C GLY A 10 17.00 15.94 -19.39
N ARG A 11 17.25 16.00 -18.07
CA ARG A 11 16.51 15.24 -17.06
C ARG A 11 15.33 16.02 -16.50
N VAL A 12 14.27 15.31 -16.16
CA VAL A 12 13.02 15.86 -15.63
C VAL A 12 12.69 15.24 -14.28
N ALA A 13 12.55 16.06 -13.24
CA ALA A 13 12.06 15.60 -11.95
C ALA A 13 10.52 15.68 -11.93
N PRO A 14 9.81 14.59 -11.58
CA PRO A 14 8.34 14.59 -11.49
C PRO A 14 7.78 15.68 -10.57
N ALA A 15 8.48 16.03 -9.49
CA ALA A 15 8.07 17.06 -8.54
C ALA A 15 8.00 18.48 -9.18
N ALA A 16 8.62 18.72 -10.33
CA ALA A 16 8.50 19.98 -11.07
C ALA A 16 7.14 20.13 -11.79
N PHE A 17 6.37 19.04 -11.87
CA PHE A 17 5.06 18.99 -12.49
C PHE A 17 4.03 18.42 -11.50
N PRO A 18 3.75 19.13 -10.39
CA PRO A 18 2.84 18.65 -9.36
C PRO A 18 1.42 18.53 -9.94
N PRO A 19 0.57 17.66 -9.36
CA PRO A 19 -0.81 17.56 -9.79
C PRO A 19 -1.53 18.89 -9.55
N PRO A 20 -2.62 19.18 -10.29
CA PRO A 20 -3.46 20.34 -10.01
C PRO A 20 -3.82 20.42 -8.54
N VAL A 21 -3.54 21.57 -7.92
CA VAL A 21 -3.84 21.81 -6.50
C VAL A 21 -5.33 22.03 -6.38
N ARG A 22 -5.99 21.24 -5.54
CA ARG A 22 -7.31 21.57 -5.05
C ARG A 22 -7.22 22.10 -3.62
N PRO A 23 -8.15 22.98 -3.21
CA PRO A 23 -8.17 23.53 -1.87
C PRO A 23 -8.30 22.43 -0.80
N ALA A 24 -7.92 22.76 0.43
CA ALA A 24 -8.00 21.83 1.56
C ALA A 24 -9.42 21.26 1.77
N GLN A 25 -10.46 21.98 1.33
CA GLN A 25 -11.85 21.56 1.37
C GLN A 25 -12.15 20.28 0.56
N GLU A 26 -11.27 19.86 -0.35
CA GLU A 26 -11.45 18.58 -1.05
C GLU A 26 -11.44 17.38 -0.09
N PHE A 27 -10.68 17.46 1.01
CA PHE A 27 -10.50 16.34 1.95
C PHE A 27 -10.85 16.69 3.41
N VAL A 28 -11.25 17.93 3.68
CA VAL A 28 -11.60 18.38 5.04
C VAL A 28 -12.86 19.22 4.96
N LYS A 29 -13.90 18.83 5.70
CA LYS A 29 -15.14 19.57 5.88
C LYS A 29 -15.19 20.11 7.31
N THR A 30 -15.44 21.41 7.46
CA THR A 30 -15.49 22.10 8.76
C THR A 30 -16.88 22.59 9.16
N ALA A 31 -17.83 22.60 8.22
CA ALA A 31 -19.24 22.85 8.49
C ALA A 31 -19.98 21.54 8.34
N LEU A 32 -20.39 20.95 9.45
CA LEU A 32 -21.12 19.68 9.48
C LEU A 32 -22.56 19.93 9.02
N ASP A 33 -23.20 18.89 8.47
CA ASP A 33 -24.62 18.90 8.16
C ASP A 33 -25.47 19.06 9.45
N PRO A 34 -26.75 19.42 9.37
CA PRO A 34 -27.66 19.40 10.53
C PRO A 34 -27.62 18.06 11.28
N GLU A 35 -27.88 18.07 12.58
CA GLU A 35 -27.75 16.84 13.41
C GLU A 35 -28.70 15.74 12.95
N ASP A 36 -29.91 16.08 12.52
CA ASP A 36 -30.93 15.15 12.02
C ASP A 36 -30.59 14.53 10.63
N GLU A 37 -29.60 15.07 9.94
CA GLU A 37 -29.10 14.55 8.66
C GLU A 37 -27.81 13.73 8.80
N ARG A 38 -27.25 13.63 10.02
CA ARG A 38 -25.99 12.90 10.29
C ARG A 38 -26.25 11.44 10.64
N ILE A 39 -25.28 10.60 10.33
CA ILE A 39 -25.21 9.23 10.82
C ILE A 39 -24.28 9.21 12.03
N GLU A 40 -24.79 8.86 13.20
CA GLU A 40 -23.98 8.77 14.41
C GLU A 40 -23.47 7.35 14.62
N VAL A 41 -22.15 7.22 14.88
CA VAL A 41 -21.52 5.96 15.29
C VAL A 41 -20.59 6.21 16.49
N GLY A 42 -20.32 5.18 17.28
CA GLY A 42 -19.40 5.33 18.41
C GLY A 42 -17.96 5.57 17.95
N VAL A 43 -17.43 4.70 17.09
CA VAL A 43 -16.10 4.78 16.49
C VAL A 43 -16.19 4.49 15.00
N ALA A 44 -15.64 5.38 14.17
CA ALA A 44 -15.56 5.23 12.73
C ALA A 44 -14.14 4.75 12.32
N ILE A 45 -14.06 3.59 11.67
CA ILE A 45 -12.81 3.00 11.20
C ILE A 45 -12.81 3.02 9.67
N VAL A 46 -11.90 3.77 9.07
CA VAL A 46 -11.76 3.90 7.61
C VAL A 46 -10.74 2.89 7.10
N GLY A 47 -11.23 1.88 6.38
CA GLY A 47 -10.45 0.81 5.76
C GLY A 47 -10.66 -0.55 6.40
N GLY A 48 -11.27 -1.48 5.65
CA GLY A 48 -11.53 -2.88 5.98
C GLY A 48 -10.35 -3.82 5.70
N GLY A 49 -9.12 -3.35 5.95
CA GLY A 49 -7.90 -4.16 5.89
C GLY A 49 -7.50 -4.69 7.27
N PRO A 50 -6.38 -5.45 7.38
CA PRO A 50 -5.98 -6.11 8.63
C PRO A 50 -5.86 -5.16 9.83
N ALA A 51 -5.44 -3.90 9.63
CA ALA A 51 -5.31 -2.93 10.72
C ALA A 51 -6.68 -2.46 11.25
N GLY A 52 -7.59 -2.07 10.35
CA GLY A 52 -8.92 -1.60 10.73
C GLY A 52 -9.77 -2.70 11.35
N LEU A 53 -9.73 -3.90 10.78
CA LEU A 53 -10.47 -5.05 11.29
C LEU A 53 -9.93 -5.52 12.65
N ALA A 54 -8.61 -5.50 12.85
CA ALA A 54 -8.01 -5.78 14.15
C ALA A 54 -8.42 -4.74 15.21
N CYS A 55 -8.51 -3.46 14.81
CA CYS A 55 -8.99 -2.40 15.70
C CYS A 55 -10.47 -2.61 16.06
N ALA A 56 -11.33 -2.91 15.09
CA ALA A 56 -12.75 -3.16 15.30
C ALA A 56 -12.97 -4.34 16.26
N THR A 57 -12.36 -5.50 15.95
CA THR A 57 -12.50 -6.71 16.77
C THR A 57 -12.00 -6.47 18.19
N ARG A 58 -10.79 -5.92 18.35
CA ARG A 58 -10.22 -5.69 19.69
C ARG A 58 -11.03 -4.69 20.50
N LEU A 59 -11.52 -3.64 19.89
CA LEU A 59 -12.33 -2.64 20.58
C LEU A 59 -13.65 -3.26 21.09
N LEU A 60 -14.32 -4.04 20.27
CA LEU A 60 -15.56 -4.74 20.67
C LEU A 60 -15.32 -5.75 21.78
N GLN A 61 -14.22 -6.51 21.73
CA GLN A 61 -13.82 -7.39 22.85
C GLN A 61 -13.64 -6.62 24.16
N LEU A 62 -13.08 -5.42 24.12
CA LEU A 62 -12.91 -4.58 25.31
C LEU A 62 -14.23 -3.98 25.80
N LEU A 63 -15.15 -3.67 24.90
CA LEU A 63 -16.46 -3.10 25.20
C LEU A 63 -17.44 -4.13 25.77
N GLU A 64 -17.25 -5.43 25.50
CA GLU A 64 -18.12 -6.51 26.02
C GLU A 64 -18.22 -6.47 27.55
N GLY A 65 -17.13 -6.09 28.24
CA GLY A 65 -17.11 -5.93 29.70
C GLY A 65 -17.62 -4.59 30.25
N GLU A 66 -18.08 -3.66 29.38
CA GLU A 66 -18.42 -2.27 29.73
C GLU A 66 -19.78 -1.85 29.15
N PRO A 67 -20.90 -2.42 29.64
CA PRO A 67 -22.24 -2.19 29.06
C PRO A 67 -22.66 -0.72 29.07
N GLU A 68 -22.32 0.04 30.12
CA GLU A 68 -22.64 1.48 30.19
C GLU A 68 -21.87 2.29 29.13
N LEU A 69 -20.64 1.89 28.81
CA LEU A 69 -19.86 2.52 27.76
C LEU A 69 -20.42 2.14 26.38
N MET A 70 -20.80 0.88 26.20
CA MET A 70 -21.44 0.40 24.98
C MET A 70 -22.72 1.19 24.67
N GLU A 71 -23.61 1.36 25.67
CA GLU A 71 -24.84 2.15 25.54
C GLU A 71 -24.57 3.62 25.13
N ARG A 72 -23.52 4.22 25.73
CA ARG A 72 -23.11 5.60 25.39
C ARG A 72 -22.57 5.76 23.97
N LEU A 73 -22.15 4.68 23.32
CA LEU A 73 -21.68 4.68 21.93
C LEU A 73 -22.82 4.57 20.92
N GLY A 74 -24.07 4.35 21.37
CA GLY A 74 -25.27 4.29 20.54
C GLY A 74 -25.45 2.95 19.84
N ASP A 75 -26.40 2.92 18.90
CA ASP A 75 -26.83 1.69 18.20
C ASP A 75 -25.73 1.07 17.34
N VAL A 76 -24.75 1.86 16.88
CA VAL A 76 -23.59 1.41 16.11
C VAL A 76 -22.31 1.77 16.83
N PRO A 77 -21.87 0.97 17.83
CA PRO A 77 -20.67 1.26 18.61
C PRO A 77 -19.40 1.33 17.79
N VAL A 78 -19.25 0.47 16.76
CA VAL A 78 -18.08 0.42 15.86
C VAL A 78 -18.53 0.23 14.43
N ALA A 79 -18.21 1.19 13.56
CA ALA A 79 -18.43 1.12 12.12
C ALA A 79 -17.11 1.01 11.36
N VAL A 80 -17.01 0.06 10.43
CA VAL A 80 -15.90 -0.06 9.47
C VAL A 80 -16.38 0.39 8.10
N ILE A 81 -15.71 1.41 7.55
CA ILE A 81 -16.07 2.04 6.28
C ILE A 81 -15.05 1.57 5.23
N GLU A 82 -15.50 0.73 4.29
CA GLU A 82 -14.67 0.13 3.24
C GLU A 82 -15.15 0.58 1.85
N LYS A 83 -14.22 1.15 1.07
CA LYS A 83 -14.55 1.62 -0.28
C LYS A 83 -14.71 0.49 -1.30
N GLY A 84 -14.06 -0.64 -1.09
CA GLY A 84 -14.13 -1.81 -1.97
C GLY A 84 -15.46 -2.54 -1.86
N LYS A 85 -15.74 -3.42 -2.82
CA LYS A 85 -16.94 -4.28 -2.83
C LYS A 85 -16.99 -5.25 -1.66
N ALA A 86 -15.83 -5.54 -1.07
CA ALA A 86 -15.68 -6.38 0.12
C ALA A 86 -14.38 -6.00 0.84
N CYS A 87 -14.28 -6.31 2.12
CA CYS A 87 -13.01 -6.26 2.84
C CYS A 87 -11.99 -7.17 2.12
N GLY A 88 -10.78 -6.67 1.93
CA GLY A 88 -9.74 -7.40 1.20
C GLY A 88 -9.72 -7.21 -0.31
N ALA A 89 -10.79 -6.68 -0.94
CA ALA A 89 -10.87 -6.49 -2.40
C ALA A 89 -9.72 -5.66 -2.99
N HIS A 90 -9.18 -4.72 -2.22
CA HIS A 90 -8.06 -3.86 -2.62
C HIS A 90 -6.72 -4.27 -1.97
N ASN A 91 -6.66 -5.41 -1.28
CA ASN A 91 -5.48 -5.82 -0.53
C ASN A 91 -4.59 -6.74 -1.36
N LEU A 92 -3.30 -6.44 -1.35
CA LEU A 92 -2.29 -7.23 -2.06
C LEU A 92 -0.98 -7.25 -1.25
N SER A 93 -0.45 -8.46 -1.05
CA SER A 93 0.86 -8.64 -0.42
C SER A 93 1.55 -9.91 -0.89
N GLY A 94 2.81 -10.10 -0.56
CA GLY A 94 3.63 -11.25 -0.87
C GLY A 94 3.02 -12.62 -0.59
N ALA A 95 2.57 -13.06 0.57
CA ALA A 95 2.64 -12.47 1.90
C ALA A 95 3.09 -13.53 2.91
N ILE A 96 3.93 -13.14 3.83
CA ILE A 96 4.31 -13.96 4.98
C ILE A 96 3.99 -13.21 6.27
N MET A 97 3.25 -13.85 7.16
CA MET A 97 2.77 -13.27 8.41
C MET A 97 3.41 -13.95 9.63
N ARG A 98 3.91 -13.15 10.57
CA ARG A 98 4.27 -13.63 11.91
C ARG A 98 3.01 -13.78 12.76
N PRO A 99 2.81 -14.92 13.47
CA PRO A 99 1.53 -15.25 14.11
C PRO A 99 1.24 -14.50 15.42
N GLY A 100 2.22 -13.81 16.02
CA GLY A 100 2.07 -13.19 17.34
C GLY A 100 0.80 -12.34 17.49
N PRO A 101 0.59 -11.29 16.67
CA PRO A 101 -0.60 -10.45 16.77
C PRO A 101 -1.93 -11.16 16.49
N MET A 102 -1.93 -12.21 15.65
CA MET A 102 -3.12 -13.04 15.44
C MET A 102 -3.48 -13.83 16.70
N ARG A 103 -2.48 -14.42 17.37
CA ARG A 103 -2.68 -15.12 18.66
C ARG A 103 -3.13 -14.18 19.78
N GLU A 104 -2.68 -12.93 19.73
CA GLU A 104 -3.09 -11.89 20.70
C GLU A 104 -4.55 -11.46 20.47
N LEU A 105 -4.96 -11.30 19.21
CA LEU A 105 -6.31 -10.88 18.86
C LEU A 105 -7.34 -11.99 19.01
N PHE A 106 -6.96 -13.22 18.69
CA PHE A 106 -7.81 -14.42 18.72
C PHE A 106 -7.15 -15.51 19.56
N PRO A 107 -7.13 -15.36 20.91
CA PRO A 107 -6.40 -16.29 21.80
C PRO A 107 -6.97 -17.71 21.78
N ASP A 108 -8.24 -17.86 21.46
CA ASP A 108 -8.95 -19.15 21.42
C ASP A 108 -8.81 -19.87 20.06
N LEU A 109 -8.22 -19.21 19.06
CA LEU A 109 -8.03 -19.74 17.71
C LEU A 109 -6.54 -20.02 17.45
N GLY A 110 -6.28 -21.13 16.77
CA GLY A 110 -4.94 -21.53 16.35
C GLY A 110 -4.70 -21.36 14.84
N PRO A 111 -3.47 -21.62 14.37
CA PRO A 111 -3.15 -21.55 12.95
C PRO A 111 -3.99 -22.45 12.03
N ALA A 112 -4.61 -23.50 12.58
CA ALA A 112 -5.52 -24.36 11.82
C ALA A 112 -6.87 -23.69 11.52
N ASP A 113 -7.25 -22.68 12.31
CA ASP A 113 -8.49 -21.93 12.16
C ASP A 113 -8.33 -20.68 11.28
N TRP A 114 -7.08 -20.28 10.99
CA TRP A 114 -6.77 -19.10 10.21
C TRP A 114 -6.69 -19.42 8.71
N PRO A 115 -7.03 -18.48 7.82
CA PRO A 115 -6.93 -18.67 6.37
C PRO A 115 -5.46 -18.59 5.93
N THR A 116 -4.69 -19.64 6.25
CA THR A 116 -3.27 -19.74 5.89
C THR A 116 -3.01 -20.89 4.93
N TYR A 117 -1.95 -20.76 4.15
CA TYR A 117 -1.43 -21.81 3.27
C TYR A 117 -0.35 -22.67 3.96
N GLY A 118 -0.30 -22.62 5.28
CA GLY A 118 0.63 -23.38 6.11
C GLY A 118 1.84 -22.57 6.58
N GLU A 119 2.59 -23.19 7.52
CA GLU A 119 3.85 -22.64 8.00
C GLU A 119 4.89 -22.64 6.88
N VAL A 120 5.79 -21.65 6.89
CA VAL A 120 6.90 -21.56 5.92
C VAL A 120 7.76 -22.82 5.99
N PRO A 121 7.77 -23.66 4.93
CA PRO A 121 8.40 -25.00 4.99
C PRO A 121 9.92 -24.94 4.91
N GLY A 122 10.49 -23.80 4.59
CA GLY A 122 11.92 -23.54 4.45
C GLY A 122 12.18 -22.38 3.51
N GLU A 123 13.46 -21.98 3.40
CA GLU A 123 13.83 -20.78 2.63
C GLU A 123 14.98 -21.05 1.67
N ALA A 124 15.01 -20.29 0.59
CA ALA A 124 16.14 -20.16 -0.31
C ALA A 124 16.29 -18.71 -0.77
N VAL A 125 17.52 -18.25 -0.86
CA VAL A 125 17.82 -16.94 -1.44
C VAL A 125 18.79 -17.13 -2.60
N TYR A 126 18.47 -16.49 -3.72
CA TYR A 126 19.30 -16.55 -4.92
C TYR A 126 19.78 -15.15 -5.31
N LEU A 127 21.08 -15.04 -5.59
CA LEU A 127 21.64 -13.91 -6.31
C LEU A 127 21.56 -14.22 -7.81
N MET A 128 20.74 -13.43 -8.51
CA MET A 128 20.55 -13.54 -9.96
C MET A 128 21.69 -12.81 -10.66
N LEU A 129 22.58 -13.56 -11.32
CA LEU A 129 23.79 -13.03 -11.96
C LEU A 129 23.55 -12.62 -13.43
N GLY A 130 22.33 -12.75 -13.91
CA GLY A 130 21.91 -12.45 -15.28
C GLY A 130 20.74 -13.32 -15.70
N ALA A 131 20.35 -13.24 -16.96
CA ALA A 131 19.15 -13.91 -17.50
C ALA A 131 19.17 -15.46 -17.46
N LYS A 132 20.31 -16.08 -17.19
CA LYS A 132 20.46 -17.55 -17.23
C LYS A 132 21.15 -18.15 -16.00
N ARG A 133 21.71 -17.33 -15.12
CA ARG A 133 22.52 -17.81 -13.99
C ARG A 133 22.01 -17.25 -12.67
N ALA A 134 21.78 -18.14 -11.72
CA ALA A 134 21.48 -17.82 -10.35
C ALA A 134 22.39 -18.58 -9.40
N GLN A 135 22.87 -17.93 -8.35
CA GLN A 135 23.68 -18.53 -7.31
C GLN A 135 22.90 -18.55 -6.02
N ARG A 136 22.66 -19.72 -5.46
CA ARG A 136 22.11 -19.83 -4.11
C ARG A 136 23.10 -19.31 -3.09
N ILE A 137 22.63 -18.43 -2.20
CA ILE A 137 23.43 -17.84 -1.13
C ILE A 137 22.86 -18.25 0.24
N PRO A 138 23.65 -18.17 1.33
CA PRO A 138 23.11 -18.32 2.68
C PRO A 138 21.95 -17.36 2.92
N VAL A 139 20.91 -17.83 3.61
CA VAL A 139 19.72 -17.03 3.90
C VAL A 139 20.09 -15.88 4.85
N PRO A 140 20.03 -14.62 4.42
CA PRO A 140 20.26 -13.47 5.29
C PRO A 140 19.27 -13.43 6.45
N PRO A 141 19.66 -12.94 7.64
CA PRO A 141 18.78 -12.89 8.79
C PRO A 141 17.39 -12.28 8.56
N PRO A 142 17.23 -11.19 7.76
CA PRO A 142 15.90 -10.62 7.48
C PRO A 142 14.95 -11.55 6.74
N PHE A 143 15.48 -12.51 5.98
CA PHE A 143 14.70 -13.47 5.18
C PHE A 143 14.43 -14.80 5.91
N LYS A 144 14.76 -14.87 7.19
CA LYS A 144 14.41 -16.03 8.02
C LYS A 144 12.95 -15.91 8.48
N ASN A 145 12.13 -16.87 8.07
CA ASN A 145 10.68 -16.85 8.28
C ASN A 145 10.18 -18.04 9.11
N HIS A 146 11.06 -18.76 9.78
CA HIS A 146 10.69 -19.89 10.63
C HIS A 146 9.58 -19.49 11.62
N GLY A 147 8.55 -20.32 11.75
CA GLY A 147 7.39 -20.05 12.60
C GLY A 147 6.42 -18.99 12.03
N SER A 148 6.62 -18.56 10.79
CA SER A 148 5.70 -17.66 10.07
C SER A 148 4.82 -18.45 9.11
N TYR A 149 3.71 -17.85 8.69
CA TYR A 149 2.71 -18.49 7.83
C TYR A 149 2.59 -17.76 6.50
N VAL A 150 2.40 -18.54 5.43
CA VAL A 150 2.05 -17.98 4.11
C VAL A 150 0.53 -17.72 4.11
N VAL A 151 0.14 -16.53 3.68
CA VAL A 151 -1.27 -16.09 3.66
C VAL A 151 -1.59 -15.38 2.33
N SER A 152 -2.86 -15.28 2.00
CA SER A 152 -3.39 -14.24 1.13
C SER A 152 -3.93 -13.12 2.02
N VAL A 153 -3.47 -11.89 1.81
CA VAL A 153 -3.96 -10.78 2.63
C VAL A 153 -5.41 -10.42 2.29
N ALA A 154 -5.85 -10.71 1.06
CA ALA A 154 -7.25 -10.54 0.66
C ALA A 154 -8.16 -11.53 1.39
N GLU A 155 -7.79 -12.80 1.46
CA GLU A 155 -8.53 -13.84 2.19
C GLU A 155 -8.48 -13.59 3.70
N LEU A 156 -7.31 -13.22 4.24
CA LEU A 156 -7.17 -12.88 5.64
C LEU A 156 -8.09 -11.73 6.06
N SER A 157 -8.20 -10.70 5.22
CA SER A 157 -9.08 -9.56 5.51
C SER A 157 -10.55 -9.95 5.48
N ARG A 158 -10.98 -10.80 4.55
CA ARG A 158 -12.37 -11.31 4.53
C ARG A 158 -12.67 -12.12 5.78
N TRP A 159 -11.79 -13.05 6.15
CA TRP A 159 -11.93 -13.84 7.37
C TRP A 159 -11.97 -12.97 8.63
N MET A 160 -11.10 -11.95 8.71
CA MET A 160 -11.12 -11.01 9.85
C MET A 160 -12.39 -10.13 9.86
N ALA A 161 -12.96 -9.82 8.69
CA ALA A 161 -14.22 -9.08 8.61
C ALA A 161 -15.37 -9.90 9.19
N GLU A 162 -15.48 -11.19 8.83
CA GLU A 162 -16.46 -12.10 9.42
C GLU A 162 -16.34 -12.14 10.97
N ARG A 163 -15.11 -12.23 11.50
CA ARG A 163 -14.88 -12.21 12.95
C ARG A 163 -15.23 -10.87 13.60
N ALA A 164 -14.99 -9.75 12.89
CA ALA A 164 -15.38 -8.43 13.39
C ALA A 164 -16.91 -8.25 13.41
N GLU A 165 -17.63 -8.73 12.38
CA GLU A 165 -19.09 -8.74 12.33
C GLU A 165 -19.70 -9.63 13.42
N GLU A 166 -19.14 -10.83 13.66
CA GLU A 166 -19.53 -11.69 14.77
C GLU A 166 -19.34 -11.04 16.14
N ALA A 167 -18.32 -10.19 16.29
CA ALA A 167 -18.10 -9.38 17.48
C ALA A 167 -19.03 -8.16 17.58
N GLY A 168 -19.82 -7.84 16.53
CA GLY A 168 -20.78 -6.74 16.51
C GLY A 168 -20.32 -5.50 15.75
N ALA A 169 -19.28 -5.58 14.92
CA ALA A 169 -18.91 -4.47 14.04
C ALA A 169 -19.92 -4.29 12.90
N TYR A 170 -20.24 -3.05 12.57
CA TYR A 170 -21.03 -2.73 11.40
C TYR A 170 -20.12 -2.40 10.22
N ILE A 171 -20.07 -3.26 9.19
CA ILE A 171 -19.18 -3.09 8.04
C ILE A 171 -19.96 -2.50 6.86
N LEU A 172 -19.55 -1.30 6.43
CA LEU A 172 -20.08 -0.56 5.30
C LEU A 172 -19.14 -0.73 4.11
N THR A 173 -19.38 -1.72 3.27
CA THR A 173 -18.70 -1.87 1.98
C THR A 173 -19.24 -0.90 0.95
N GLU A 174 -18.53 -0.75 -0.19
CA GLU A 174 -18.89 0.18 -1.27
C GLU A 174 -19.15 1.62 -0.79
N THR A 175 -18.49 1.99 0.32
CA THR A 175 -18.61 3.30 0.95
C THR A 175 -17.24 3.96 1.06
N ALA A 176 -17.01 4.98 0.23
CA ALA A 176 -15.76 5.71 0.20
C ALA A 176 -15.76 6.86 1.20
N ALA A 177 -14.85 6.89 2.17
CA ALA A 177 -14.65 8.05 3.02
C ALA A 177 -13.91 9.14 2.23
N GLN A 178 -14.56 10.28 2.00
CA GLN A 178 -14.09 11.34 1.10
C GLN A 178 -13.48 12.53 1.83
N GLN A 179 -14.04 12.93 2.97
CA GLN A 179 -13.55 14.07 3.75
C GLN A 179 -13.46 13.73 5.22
N LEU A 180 -12.52 14.36 5.93
CA LEU A 180 -12.51 14.42 7.39
C LEU A 180 -13.46 15.51 7.87
N LEU A 181 -14.31 15.19 8.82
CA LEU A 181 -15.10 16.18 9.56
C LEU A 181 -14.25 16.75 10.68
N VAL A 182 -13.99 18.06 10.65
CA VAL A 182 -13.13 18.72 11.66
C VAL A 182 -13.87 19.91 12.25
N GLU A 183 -14.15 19.86 13.55
CA GLU A 183 -14.80 20.92 14.31
C GLU A 183 -13.90 21.29 15.50
N ASP A 184 -13.65 22.58 15.70
CA ASP A 184 -12.79 23.12 16.76
C ASP A 184 -11.41 22.45 16.90
N GLY A 185 -10.83 22.03 15.76
CA GLY A 185 -9.54 21.35 15.72
C GLY A 185 -9.57 19.87 16.11
N VAL A 186 -10.73 19.29 16.34
CA VAL A 186 -10.97 17.87 16.66
C VAL A 186 -11.59 17.19 15.47
N VAL A 187 -11.10 16.00 15.11
CA VAL A 187 -11.75 15.14 14.12
C VAL A 187 -13.01 14.54 14.75
N ARG A 188 -14.16 14.74 14.08
CA ARG A 188 -15.49 14.31 14.54
C ARG A 188 -16.06 13.17 13.71
N GLY A 189 -15.33 12.65 12.74
CA GLY A 189 -15.80 11.61 11.85
C GLY A 189 -15.35 11.82 10.41
N ILE A 190 -16.14 11.29 9.47
CA ILE A 190 -15.89 11.40 8.03
C ILE A 190 -17.17 11.75 7.29
N ARG A 191 -17.01 12.36 6.11
CA ARG A 191 -18.08 12.39 5.10
C ARG A 191 -17.85 11.28 4.10
N SER A 192 -18.89 10.51 3.82
CA SER A 192 -18.89 9.54 2.72
C SER A 192 -18.92 10.26 1.37
N GLY A 193 -18.47 9.59 0.31
CA GLY A 193 -18.50 10.11 -1.04
C GLY A 193 -19.91 10.03 -1.65
N ASP A 194 -20.21 10.96 -2.55
CA ASP A 194 -21.40 10.89 -3.38
C ASP A 194 -21.35 9.65 -4.29
N LYS A 195 -22.52 9.11 -4.65
CA LYS A 195 -22.69 8.09 -5.69
C LYS A 195 -23.45 8.68 -6.87
N GLY A 196 -23.25 8.10 -8.07
CA GLY A 196 -23.98 8.53 -9.26
C GLY A 196 -23.61 9.92 -9.78
N ARG A 197 -22.35 10.34 -9.64
CA ARG A 197 -21.85 11.52 -10.36
C ARG A 197 -21.34 11.15 -11.74
N GLY A 198 -21.61 12.02 -12.72
CA GLY A 198 -21.12 11.89 -14.08
C GLY A 198 -19.68 12.42 -14.25
N ARG A 199 -19.17 12.31 -15.47
CA ARG A 199 -17.76 12.58 -15.81
C ARG A 199 -17.27 13.99 -15.46
N GLU A 200 -18.13 14.99 -15.62
CA GLU A 200 -17.84 16.38 -15.29
C GLU A 200 -18.28 16.78 -13.87
N GLY A 201 -18.78 15.81 -13.09
CA GLY A 201 -19.25 15.99 -11.73
C GLY A 201 -20.76 16.27 -11.62
N GLU A 202 -21.51 16.22 -12.71
CA GLU A 202 -22.96 16.38 -12.75
C GLU A 202 -23.68 15.24 -12.02
N GLU A 203 -24.86 15.49 -11.54
CA GLU A 203 -25.73 14.50 -10.89
C GLU A 203 -26.47 13.69 -11.95
N LEU A 204 -26.27 12.36 -11.92
CA LEU A 204 -26.98 11.42 -12.78
C LEU A 204 -28.35 11.03 -12.14
N PRO A 205 -29.24 10.35 -12.89
CA PRO A 205 -30.54 9.94 -12.35
C PRO A 205 -30.51 9.06 -11.10
N ASN A 206 -29.39 8.39 -10.86
CA ASN A 206 -29.11 7.54 -9.68
C ASN A 206 -28.21 8.24 -8.65
N PHE A 207 -28.17 9.58 -8.67
CA PHE A 207 -27.37 10.34 -7.71
C PHE A 207 -27.85 10.15 -6.28
N GLU A 208 -26.91 9.86 -5.39
CA GLU A 208 -27.09 9.79 -3.94
C GLU A 208 -26.00 10.64 -3.27
N PRO A 209 -26.36 11.67 -2.49
CA PRO A 209 -25.38 12.47 -1.78
C PRO A 209 -24.70 11.65 -0.67
N GLY A 210 -23.42 11.91 -0.44
CA GLY A 210 -22.73 11.39 0.72
C GLY A 210 -23.32 11.94 2.02
N SER A 211 -23.04 11.27 3.14
CA SER A 211 -23.51 11.66 4.47
C SER A 211 -22.37 11.97 5.41
N ASP A 212 -22.58 12.87 6.37
CA ASP A 212 -21.68 13.08 7.49
C ASP A 212 -21.86 11.94 8.49
N VAL A 213 -20.81 11.13 8.68
CA VAL A 213 -20.75 10.06 9.68
C VAL A 213 -19.94 10.60 10.85
N THR A 214 -20.61 10.95 11.94
CA THR A 214 -19.98 11.50 13.14
C THR A 214 -19.58 10.41 14.11
N ALA A 215 -18.46 10.60 14.80
CA ALA A 215 -17.89 9.61 15.72
C ALA A 215 -17.11 10.27 16.87
N ARG A 216 -17.02 9.56 18.00
CA ARG A 216 -16.19 9.97 19.15
C ARG A 216 -14.70 9.76 18.90
N ALA A 217 -14.37 8.80 18.05
CA ALA A 217 -13.00 8.53 17.57
C ALA A 217 -13.04 8.10 16.10
N THR A 218 -12.06 8.55 15.32
CA THR A 218 -11.88 8.17 13.92
C THR A 218 -10.54 7.46 13.76
N VAL A 219 -10.55 6.30 13.12
CA VAL A 219 -9.35 5.50 12.84
C VAL A 219 -9.09 5.51 11.33
N LEU A 220 -7.91 5.93 10.91
CA LEU A 220 -7.48 5.85 9.51
C LEU A 220 -6.59 4.63 9.32
N ALA A 221 -7.17 3.57 8.76
CA ALA A 221 -6.54 2.31 8.39
C ALA A 221 -6.57 2.10 6.87
N GLU A 222 -6.41 3.19 6.10
CA GLU A 222 -6.61 3.27 4.65
C GLU A 222 -5.52 2.58 3.82
N GLY A 223 -4.51 1.99 4.47
CA GLY A 223 -3.38 1.37 3.77
C GLY A 223 -2.49 2.40 3.07
N VAL A 224 -1.85 1.96 1.98
CA VAL A 224 -0.93 2.81 1.22
C VAL A 224 -1.66 3.98 0.53
N TRP A 225 -1.10 5.18 0.63
CA TRP A 225 -1.66 6.39 0.01
C TRP A 225 -3.10 6.72 0.45
N GLY A 226 -3.40 6.53 1.72
CA GLY A 226 -4.69 6.94 2.28
C GLY A 226 -4.98 8.42 2.02
N HIS A 227 -6.16 8.71 1.44
CA HIS A 227 -6.53 10.08 1.06
C HIS A 227 -6.72 10.96 2.29
N LEU A 228 -7.48 10.45 3.27
CA LEU A 228 -7.74 11.15 4.52
C LEU A 228 -6.51 11.18 5.43
N THR A 229 -5.69 10.12 5.41
CA THR A 229 -4.40 10.10 6.10
C THR A 229 -3.50 11.23 5.60
N GLY A 230 -3.39 11.41 4.29
CA GLY A 230 -2.63 12.51 3.71
C GLY A 230 -3.20 13.88 4.07
N ALA A 231 -4.52 14.02 4.17
CA ALA A 231 -5.18 15.25 4.62
C ALA A 231 -4.91 15.52 6.10
N ALA A 232 -5.03 14.51 6.96
CA ALA A 232 -4.74 14.60 8.40
C ALA A 232 -3.28 15.00 8.65
N ILE A 233 -2.32 14.34 7.98
CA ILE A 233 -0.89 14.67 8.09
C ILE A 233 -0.64 16.15 7.80
N ARG A 234 -1.24 16.70 6.75
CA ARG A 234 -1.09 18.12 6.41
C ARG A 234 -1.85 19.04 7.37
N ARG A 235 -3.07 18.69 7.74
CA ARG A 235 -3.94 19.53 8.58
C ARG A 235 -3.41 19.71 9.99
N PHE A 236 -2.82 18.65 10.55
CA PHE A 236 -2.30 18.61 11.93
C PHE A 236 -0.77 18.59 12.01
N ASP A 237 -0.07 18.83 10.89
CA ASP A 237 1.40 18.84 10.81
C ASP A 237 2.06 17.59 11.42
N LEU A 238 1.47 16.42 11.16
CA LEU A 238 1.92 15.16 11.77
C LEU A 238 3.29 14.68 11.24
N ALA A 239 3.74 15.22 10.11
CA ALA A 239 5.06 14.92 9.54
C ALA A 239 6.15 15.93 9.94
N ALA A 240 5.88 16.87 10.85
CA ALA A 240 6.89 17.81 11.34
C ALA A 240 8.13 17.07 11.85
N SER A 241 9.30 17.48 11.35
CA SER A 241 10.59 16.87 11.70
C SER A 241 10.73 15.38 11.35
N ARG A 242 9.89 14.83 10.47
CA ARG A 242 10.03 13.48 9.92
C ARG A 242 10.75 13.49 8.57
N GLU A 243 11.36 12.35 8.22
CA GLU A 243 11.84 12.15 6.85
C GLU A 243 10.66 11.98 5.89
N PRO A 244 10.82 12.34 4.61
CA PRO A 244 9.77 12.06 3.63
C PRO A 244 9.56 10.55 3.49
N GLN A 245 8.30 10.15 3.28
CA GLN A 245 7.99 8.78 2.90
C GLN A 245 8.52 8.51 1.49
N VAL A 246 9.00 7.30 1.27
CA VAL A 246 9.42 6.76 -0.02
C VAL A 246 8.68 5.47 -0.29
N TRP A 247 8.57 5.10 -1.56
CA TRP A 247 7.61 4.10 -1.98
C TRP A 247 8.25 3.09 -2.92
N SER A 248 7.73 1.87 -2.89
CA SER A 248 7.95 0.85 -3.91
C SER A 248 6.65 0.47 -4.57
N LEU A 249 6.73 -0.13 -5.75
CA LEU A 249 5.61 -0.80 -6.40
C LEU A 249 5.86 -2.30 -6.41
N GLY A 250 4.92 -3.05 -5.86
CA GLY A 250 4.85 -4.49 -5.98
C GLY A 250 3.87 -4.90 -7.08
N VAL A 251 4.27 -5.84 -7.92
CA VAL A 251 3.40 -6.53 -8.88
C VAL A 251 3.46 -8.02 -8.56
N LYS A 252 2.29 -8.65 -8.48
CA LYS A 252 2.11 -10.04 -8.05
C LYS A 252 1.28 -10.81 -9.05
N GLU A 253 1.61 -12.08 -9.21
CA GLU A 253 0.77 -13.09 -9.86
C GLU A 253 0.58 -14.29 -8.93
N VAL A 254 -0.56 -14.95 -9.03
CA VAL A 254 -0.79 -16.28 -8.45
C VAL A 254 -0.91 -17.27 -9.61
N TRP A 255 -0.17 -18.35 -9.49
CA TRP A 255 -0.12 -19.40 -10.50
C TRP A 255 -0.51 -20.73 -9.90
N LYS A 256 -1.39 -21.47 -10.58
CA LYS A 256 -1.54 -22.89 -10.36
C LYS A 256 -0.37 -23.60 -11.02
N VAL A 257 0.26 -24.53 -10.31
CA VAL A 257 1.48 -25.22 -10.76
C VAL A 257 1.33 -26.73 -10.59
N PRO A 258 1.90 -27.52 -11.50
CA PRO A 258 1.75 -28.99 -11.45
C PRO A 258 2.59 -29.66 -10.36
N ARG A 259 3.52 -28.95 -9.75
CA ARG A 259 4.43 -29.46 -8.72
C ARG A 259 4.48 -28.50 -7.54
N PRO A 260 4.33 -28.99 -6.31
CA PRO A 260 4.36 -28.15 -5.12
C PRO A 260 5.74 -27.49 -4.95
N LEU A 261 5.72 -26.23 -4.54
CA LEU A 261 6.92 -25.51 -4.11
C LEU A 261 7.18 -25.81 -2.63
N THR A 262 8.35 -26.37 -2.32
CA THR A 262 8.68 -26.85 -0.96
C THR A 262 9.43 -25.83 -0.11
N ARG A 263 9.57 -24.58 -0.56
CA ARG A 263 10.27 -23.50 0.16
C ARG A 263 9.88 -22.14 -0.35
N VAL A 264 10.01 -21.16 0.51
CA VAL A 264 9.96 -19.75 0.17
C VAL A 264 11.26 -19.36 -0.55
N ILE A 265 11.14 -18.67 -1.68
CA ILE A 265 12.28 -18.21 -2.47
C ILE A 265 12.27 -16.68 -2.54
N HIS A 266 13.42 -16.08 -2.24
CA HIS A 266 13.68 -14.66 -2.52
C HIS A 266 14.81 -14.55 -3.54
N THR A 267 14.76 -13.55 -4.40
CA THR A 267 15.88 -13.27 -5.32
C THR A 267 16.30 -11.81 -5.26
N LEU A 268 17.58 -11.59 -5.50
CA LEU A 268 18.24 -10.29 -5.56
C LEU A 268 19.06 -10.19 -6.85
N GLY A 269 19.23 -8.98 -7.37
CA GLY A 269 20.04 -8.72 -8.57
C GLY A 269 19.20 -8.68 -9.85
N TRP A 270 19.58 -9.41 -10.91
CA TRP A 270 18.85 -9.40 -12.18
C TRP A 270 17.35 -9.71 -11.99
N PRO A 271 16.41 -9.04 -12.70
CA PRO A 271 16.60 -8.14 -13.83
C PRO A 271 16.93 -6.68 -13.48
N LEU A 272 17.10 -6.31 -12.20
CA LEU A 272 17.51 -4.96 -11.83
C LEU A 272 18.95 -4.68 -12.25
N ARG A 273 19.19 -3.44 -12.70
CA ARG A 273 20.52 -2.98 -13.10
C ARG A 273 21.28 -2.47 -11.88
N PRO A 274 22.51 -2.98 -11.63
CA PRO A 274 23.24 -2.67 -10.39
C PRO A 274 23.87 -1.27 -10.37
N GLN A 275 23.94 -0.56 -11.50
CA GLN A 275 24.59 0.74 -11.62
C GLN A 275 23.80 1.82 -10.90
N ALA A 276 24.44 2.57 -10.01
CA ALA A 276 23.81 3.61 -9.20
C ALA A 276 23.07 4.69 -10.00
N ARG A 277 23.47 4.94 -11.26
CA ARG A 277 22.80 5.91 -12.15
C ARG A 277 21.33 5.61 -12.42
N TYR A 278 20.94 4.32 -12.38
CA TYR A 278 19.57 3.86 -12.62
C TYR A 278 18.72 3.89 -11.36
N ARG A 279 19.33 3.81 -10.17
CA ARG A 279 18.67 3.76 -8.86
C ARG A 279 17.63 2.64 -8.74
N GLU A 280 17.87 1.52 -9.44
CA GLU A 280 16.98 0.36 -9.36
C GLU A 280 17.28 -0.42 -8.08
N PHE A 281 16.32 -0.47 -7.19
CA PHE A 281 16.36 -1.20 -5.91
C PHE A 281 15.11 -2.07 -5.80
N GLY A 282 15.26 -3.30 -5.29
CA GLY A 282 14.15 -4.21 -5.11
C GLY A 282 14.57 -5.66 -5.16
N GLY A 283 13.60 -6.52 -5.47
CA GLY A 283 13.78 -7.96 -5.58
C GLY A 283 12.48 -8.69 -5.84
N SER A 284 12.54 -10.01 -5.84
CA SER A 284 11.38 -10.86 -6.07
C SER A 284 11.16 -11.86 -4.96
N TRP A 285 9.96 -12.42 -4.96
CA TRP A 285 9.60 -13.56 -4.12
C TRP A 285 8.86 -14.62 -4.95
N ILE A 286 8.95 -15.87 -4.51
CA ILE A 286 8.11 -16.98 -4.95
C ILE A 286 7.76 -17.80 -3.71
N TYR A 287 6.49 -17.83 -3.34
CA TYR A 287 6.01 -18.46 -2.10
C TYR A 287 5.03 -19.59 -2.43
N PRO A 288 5.12 -20.74 -1.76
CA PRO A 288 4.10 -21.77 -1.88
C PRO A 288 2.76 -21.29 -1.32
N MET A 289 1.68 -21.56 -2.01
CA MET A 289 0.30 -21.36 -1.55
C MET A 289 -0.42 -22.71 -1.59
N GLY A 290 -0.24 -23.52 -0.55
CA GLY A 290 -0.71 -24.88 -0.51
C GLY A 290 0.09 -25.81 -1.45
N GLU A 291 -0.57 -26.83 -1.99
CA GLU A 291 0.07 -27.90 -2.77
C GLU A 291 0.20 -27.58 -4.26
N ASP A 292 -0.70 -26.79 -4.83
CA ASP A 292 -0.84 -26.58 -6.25
C ASP A 292 -0.71 -25.12 -6.71
N ARG A 293 -0.40 -24.19 -5.81
CA ARG A 293 -0.27 -22.76 -6.14
C ARG A 293 1.04 -22.14 -5.68
N VAL A 294 1.44 -21.11 -6.39
CA VAL A 294 2.55 -20.25 -5.99
C VAL A 294 2.17 -18.77 -6.16
N SER A 295 2.56 -17.95 -5.18
CA SER A 295 2.58 -16.50 -5.30
C SER A 295 3.94 -16.07 -5.83
N ILE A 296 3.99 -15.40 -6.95
CA ILE A 296 5.21 -14.83 -7.52
C ILE A 296 5.05 -13.33 -7.69
N GLY A 297 6.09 -12.56 -7.36
CA GLY A 297 6.03 -11.13 -7.58
C GLY A 297 7.39 -10.46 -7.59
N PHE A 298 7.37 -9.21 -7.98
CA PHE A 298 8.52 -8.33 -8.03
C PHE A 298 8.20 -7.00 -7.38
N VAL A 299 9.12 -6.49 -6.56
CA VAL A 299 9.04 -5.17 -5.94
C VAL A 299 10.19 -4.31 -6.43
N ALA A 300 9.91 -3.06 -6.80
CA ALA A 300 10.95 -2.09 -7.07
C ALA A 300 10.61 -0.73 -6.46
N GLY A 301 11.63 -0.08 -5.89
CA GLY A 301 11.53 1.29 -5.39
C GLY A 301 11.11 2.26 -6.49
N LEU A 302 10.25 3.21 -6.17
CA LEU A 302 9.76 4.21 -7.15
C LEU A 302 10.73 5.38 -7.35
N ASP A 303 11.90 5.37 -6.72
CA ASP A 303 12.97 6.35 -6.88
C ASP A 303 13.95 6.02 -8.03
N TYR A 304 13.60 5.10 -8.94
CA TYR A 304 14.40 4.83 -10.14
C TYR A 304 14.44 6.04 -11.09
N ALA A 305 15.52 6.10 -11.90
CA ALA A 305 15.82 7.26 -12.75
C ALA A 305 15.51 7.05 -14.24
N ASP A 306 15.39 5.81 -14.73
CA ASP A 306 15.06 5.51 -16.13
C ASP A 306 13.56 5.56 -16.35
N ALA A 307 13.08 6.50 -17.17
CA ALA A 307 11.66 6.70 -17.49
C ALA A 307 11.02 5.48 -18.18
N THR A 308 11.82 4.59 -18.76
CA THR A 308 11.31 3.35 -19.41
C THR A 308 11.29 2.13 -18.47
N PHE A 309 11.50 2.33 -17.16
CA PHE A 309 11.43 1.24 -16.18
C PHE A 309 9.97 0.91 -15.83
N SER A 310 9.63 -0.37 -15.94
CA SER A 310 8.29 -0.90 -15.65
C SER A 310 8.39 -2.12 -14.73
N VAL A 311 7.80 -2.05 -13.55
CA VAL A 311 7.81 -3.17 -12.59
C VAL A 311 7.01 -4.36 -13.12
N HIS A 312 5.91 -4.11 -13.84
CA HIS A 312 5.14 -5.16 -14.51
C HIS A 312 6.03 -5.94 -15.50
N ASP A 313 6.69 -5.23 -16.41
CA ASP A 313 7.49 -5.86 -17.46
C ASP A 313 8.78 -6.49 -16.89
N VAL A 314 9.33 -5.95 -15.80
CA VAL A 314 10.42 -6.58 -15.03
C VAL A 314 9.98 -7.93 -14.45
N LEU A 315 8.74 -8.05 -13.93
CA LEU A 315 8.21 -9.34 -13.50
C LEU A 315 8.07 -10.31 -14.69
N GLN A 316 7.63 -9.83 -15.87
CA GLN A 316 7.55 -10.67 -17.06
C GLN A 316 8.97 -11.13 -17.49
N GLU A 317 9.96 -10.24 -17.48
CA GLU A 317 11.36 -10.58 -17.77
C GLU A 317 11.90 -11.59 -16.73
N PHE A 318 11.63 -11.39 -15.45
CA PHE A 318 12.02 -12.32 -14.37
C PHE A 318 11.51 -13.74 -14.60
N LYS A 319 10.28 -13.89 -15.10
CA LYS A 319 9.70 -15.22 -15.40
C LYS A 319 10.39 -15.97 -16.54
N THR A 320 11.16 -15.28 -17.38
CA THR A 320 11.94 -15.95 -18.45
C THR A 320 13.17 -16.67 -17.94
N HIS A 321 13.64 -16.36 -16.72
CA HIS A 321 14.81 -17.01 -16.15
C HIS A 321 14.58 -18.51 -15.92
N PRO A 322 15.53 -19.41 -16.28
CA PRO A 322 15.34 -20.88 -16.20
C PRO A 322 14.88 -21.38 -14.82
N LEU A 323 15.40 -20.80 -13.73
CA LEU A 323 14.99 -21.15 -12.36
C LEU A 323 13.49 -20.90 -12.15
N VAL A 324 13.00 -19.74 -12.57
CA VAL A 324 11.61 -19.30 -12.38
C VAL A 324 10.70 -20.04 -13.36
N ARG A 325 11.13 -20.11 -14.63
CA ARG A 325 10.41 -20.84 -15.69
C ARG A 325 10.14 -22.27 -15.29
N GLY A 326 11.14 -22.98 -14.73
CA GLY A 326 11.01 -24.36 -14.29
C GLY A 326 9.99 -24.57 -13.15
N ILE A 327 9.70 -23.53 -12.35
CA ILE A 327 8.64 -23.57 -11.33
C ILE A 327 7.26 -23.42 -11.98
N LEU A 328 7.13 -22.53 -12.96
CA LEU A 328 5.87 -22.18 -13.61
C LEU A 328 5.51 -23.10 -14.78
N GLU A 329 6.43 -23.96 -15.24
CA GLU A 329 6.24 -24.81 -16.41
C GLU A 329 5.08 -25.79 -16.24
N GLY A 330 4.14 -25.75 -17.20
CA GLY A 330 2.91 -26.53 -17.15
C GLY A 330 1.82 -25.92 -16.26
N GLY A 331 2.10 -24.77 -15.65
CA GLY A 331 1.14 -24.04 -14.82
C GLY A 331 0.29 -23.04 -15.59
N GLU A 332 -0.68 -22.45 -14.89
CA GLU A 332 -1.62 -21.44 -15.37
C GLU A 332 -1.69 -20.26 -14.40
N ARG A 333 -1.76 -19.02 -14.93
CA ARG A 333 -1.92 -17.81 -14.15
C ARG A 333 -3.38 -17.63 -13.74
N GLU A 334 -3.66 -17.60 -12.42
CA GLU A 334 -5.00 -17.44 -11.87
C GLU A 334 -5.32 -15.99 -11.45
N ALA A 335 -4.33 -15.25 -10.95
CA ALA A 335 -4.55 -13.90 -10.48
C ALA A 335 -3.37 -12.99 -10.78
N TRP A 336 -3.64 -11.69 -10.81
CA TRP A 336 -2.66 -10.62 -10.92
C TRP A 336 -3.08 -9.43 -10.07
N GLY A 337 -2.12 -8.64 -9.61
CA GLY A 337 -2.39 -7.38 -8.94
C GLY A 337 -1.16 -6.53 -8.77
N ALA A 338 -1.38 -5.26 -8.43
CA ALA A 338 -0.32 -4.30 -8.16
C ALA A 338 -0.70 -3.38 -7.00
N LYS A 339 0.28 -3.08 -6.13
CA LYS A 339 0.10 -2.14 -5.02
C LYS A 339 1.42 -1.48 -4.65
N ALA A 340 1.40 -0.20 -4.33
CA ALA A 340 2.54 0.48 -3.75
C ALA A 340 2.75 0.04 -2.29
N ILE A 341 3.94 0.26 -1.76
CA ILE A 341 4.36 -0.14 -0.41
C ILE A 341 5.12 1.04 0.20
N PRO A 342 4.84 1.47 1.45
CA PRO A 342 5.63 2.51 2.12
C PRO A 342 6.98 1.94 2.56
N GLU A 343 8.07 2.57 2.15
CA GLU A 343 9.44 2.12 2.41
C GLU A 343 10.31 3.13 3.17
N GLY A 344 9.73 4.22 3.65
CA GLY A 344 10.46 5.27 4.38
C GLY A 344 11.00 4.81 5.73
N GLY A 345 10.43 3.75 6.29
CA GLY A 345 10.84 3.16 7.55
C GLY A 345 10.61 4.07 8.76
N TYR A 346 11.30 3.75 9.86
CA TYR A 346 11.12 4.40 11.17
C TYR A 346 11.15 5.94 11.15
N TRP A 347 12.09 6.53 10.40
CA TRP A 347 12.24 7.98 10.36
C TRP A 347 11.14 8.72 9.58
N ALA A 348 10.39 8.00 8.73
CA ALA A 348 9.32 8.56 7.91
C ALA A 348 7.93 8.36 8.52
N MET A 349 7.81 7.62 9.63
CA MET A 349 6.53 7.48 10.34
C MET A 349 6.07 8.86 10.84
N PRO A 350 4.85 9.31 10.50
CA PRO A 350 4.29 10.54 11.05
C PRO A 350 3.98 10.37 12.55
N LYS A 351 3.54 11.42 13.22
CA LYS A 351 2.77 11.26 14.45
C LYS A 351 1.51 10.48 14.11
N LEU A 352 1.15 9.54 14.96
CA LEU A 352 0.11 8.55 14.68
C LEU A 352 -1.25 8.95 15.26
N SER A 353 -1.34 10.10 15.90
CA SER A 353 -2.58 10.60 16.48
C SER A 353 -2.72 12.11 16.34
N ALA A 354 -3.98 12.55 16.34
CA ALA A 354 -4.42 13.93 16.48
C ALA A 354 -5.70 13.94 17.35
N PRO A 355 -6.20 15.10 17.79
CA PRO A 355 -7.47 15.13 18.52
C PRO A 355 -8.59 14.47 17.74
N GLY A 356 -9.21 13.43 18.30
CA GLY A 356 -10.26 12.65 17.68
C GLY A 356 -9.80 11.64 16.62
N LEU A 357 -8.49 11.48 16.37
CA LEU A 357 -7.95 10.70 15.25
C LEU A 357 -6.79 9.79 15.65
N VAL A 358 -6.76 8.57 15.05
CA VAL A 358 -5.65 7.61 15.12
C VAL A 358 -5.31 7.10 13.71
N ILE A 359 -4.04 6.84 13.43
CA ILE A 359 -3.54 6.30 12.14
C ILE A 359 -2.90 4.92 12.38
N CYS A 360 -3.33 3.90 11.61
CA CYS A 360 -2.88 2.52 11.78
C CYS A 360 -2.31 1.90 10.50
N GLY A 361 -1.45 0.89 10.65
CA GLY A 361 -0.92 0.08 9.57
C GLY A 361 -0.08 0.85 8.56
N ASP A 362 -0.20 0.49 7.27
CA ASP A 362 0.57 1.09 6.18
C ASP A 362 0.29 2.59 6.00
N ALA A 363 -0.89 3.07 6.42
CA ALA A 363 -1.21 4.49 6.46
C ALA A 363 -0.24 5.27 7.38
N GLY A 364 0.20 4.66 8.48
CA GLY A 364 1.26 5.15 9.35
C GLY A 364 2.69 4.80 8.89
N GLY A 365 2.86 4.09 7.77
CA GLY A 365 4.18 3.67 7.28
C GLY A 365 4.79 2.48 8.04
N MET A 366 3.99 1.64 8.69
CA MET A 366 4.43 0.56 9.56
C MET A 366 4.85 -0.70 8.78
N VAL A 367 5.82 -0.56 7.88
CA VAL A 367 6.37 -1.66 7.07
C VAL A 367 7.87 -1.82 7.32
N ASN A 368 8.29 -3.04 7.64
CA ASN A 368 9.70 -3.41 7.76
C ASN A 368 10.22 -3.90 6.40
N VAL A 369 10.75 -2.97 5.63
CA VAL A 369 11.19 -3.19 4.24
C VAL A 369 12.27 -4.28 4.13
N PRO A 370 13.36 -4.28 4.93
CA PRO A 370 14.39 -5.31 4.84
C PRO A 370 13.89 -6.72 5.13
N GLU A 371 12.85 -6.85 5.96
CA GLU A 371 12.26 -8.14 6.30
C GLU A 371 11.06 -8.51 5.42
N LEU A 372 10.59 -7.60 4.56
CA LEU A 372 9.39 -7.74 3.72
C LEU A 372 8.16 -8.07 4.57
N LYS A 373 7.97 -7.34 5.66
CA LYS A 373 6.92 -7.58 6.67
C LYS A 373 6.11 -6.32 6.93
N GLY A 374 4.76 -6.48 6.91
CA GLY A 374 3.80 -5.41 7.19
C GLY A 374 2.56 -5.94 7.91
N ILE A 375 2.01 -7.09 7.50
CA ILE A 375 0.70 -7.61 7.94
C ILE A 375 0.57 -7.69 9.47
N HIS A 376 1.52 -8.33 10.15
CA HIS A 376 1.46 -8.46 11.61
C HIS A 376 1.67 -7.14 12.35
N TYR A 377 2.36 -6.15 11.75
CA TYR A 377 2.42 -4.79 12.29
C TYR A 377 1.10 -4.05 12.09
N ALA A 378 0.44 -4.24 10.95
CA ALA A 378 -0.89 -3.70 10.71
C ALA A 378 -1.89 -4.20 11.75
N ILE A 379 -1.95 -5.52 12.00
CA ILE A 379 -2.79 -6.14 13.04
C ILE A 379 -2.41 -5.59 14.43
N LYS A 380 -1.12 -5.58 14.78
CA LYS A 380 -0.67 -5.08 16.10
C LYS A 380 -1.02 -3.61 16.30
N SER A 381 -0.87 -2.78 15.27
CA SER A 381 -1.24 -1.35 15.36
C SER A 381 -2.75 -1.17 15.59
N GLY A 382 -3.59 -2.00 14.97
CA GLY A 382 -5.03 -2.00 15.21
C GLY A 382 -5.39 -2.38 16.65
N ILE A 383 -4.75 -3.40 17.20
CA ILE A 383 -4.91 -3.80 18.61
C ILE A 383 -4.57 -2.62 19.54
N LEU A 384 -3.40 -2.03 19.35
CA LEU A 384 -2.94 -0.90 20.19
C LEU A 384 -3.82 0.34 20.06
N ALA A 385 -4.34 0.61 18.84
CA ALA A 385 -5.29 1.70 18.62
C ALA A 385 -6.60 1.47 19.38
N ALA A 386 -7.14 0.25 19.33
CA ALA A 386 -8.35 -0.10 20.07
C ALA A 386 -8.19 0.10 21.57
N GLU A 387 -7.05 -0.33 22.13
CA GLU A 387 -6.74 -0.18 23.56
C GLU A 387 -6.62 1.30 23.96
N ALA A 388 -5.97 2.12 23.14
CA ALA A 388 -5.86 3.55 23.40
C ALA A 388 -7.20 4.29 23.25
N ILE A 389 -8.01 3.93 22.25
CA ILE A 389 -9.36 4.48 22.05
C ILE A 389 -10.26 4.08 23.23
N PHE A 390 -10.25 2.83 23.63
CA PHE A 390 -11.03 2.35 24.76
C PHE A 390 -10.73 3.13 26.07
N ALA A 391 -9.45 3.32 26.38
CA ALA A 391 -9.03 4.09 27.53
C ALA A 391 -9.49 5.56 27.45
N ALA A 392 -9.43 6.18 26.28
CA ALA A 392 -9.88 7.54 26.06
C ALA A 392 -11.41 7.67 26.16
N LEU A 393 -12.18 6.72 25.62
CA LEU A 393 -13.64 6.70 25.73
C LEU A 393 -14.10 6.58 27.17
N ARG A 394 -13.43 5.78 28.00
CA ARG A 394 -13.71 5.68 29.43
C ARG A 394 -13.50 6.99 30.18
N SER A 395 -12.47 7.75 29.81
CA SER A 395 -12.15 9.04 30.44
C SER A 395 -12.83 10.27 29.80
N GLY A 396 -13.58 10.07 28.71
CA GLY A 396 -14.18 11.17 27.94
C GLY A 396 -13.14 12.03 27.19
N SER A 397 -11.93 11.51 26.96
CA SER A 397 -10.86 12.22 26.25
C SER A 397 -10.96 12.06 24.73
N THR A 398 -10.52 13.06 23.99
CA THR A 398 -10.31 13.01 22.55
C THR A 398 -8.82 12.87 22.17
N SER A 399 -7.94 12.74 23.16
CA SER A 399 -6.49 12.57 22.95
C SER A 399 -6.11 11.09 22.98
N PHE A 400 -5.40 10.66 21.94
CA PHE A 400 -4.88 9.31 21.78
C PHE A 400 -3.34 9.25 21.83
N ALA A 401 -2.69 10.18 22.50
CA ALA A 401 -1.23 10.25 22.57
C ALA A 401 -0.58 8.98 23.17
N ALA A 402 -1.29 8.26 24.04
CA ALA A 402 -0.83 6.98 24.58
C ALA A 402 -0.62 5.90 23.49
N TYR A 403 -1.32 5.99 22.36
CA TYR A 403 -1.13 5.10 21.23
C TYR A 403 0.29 5.20 20.63
N GLU A 404 0.82 6.42 20.48
CA GLU A 404 2.17 6.62 19.92
C GLU A 404 3.23 5.95 20.78
N GLN A 405 3.13 6.09 22.09
CA GLN A 405 4.04 5.44 23.03
C GLN A 405 3.87 3.90 22.98
N ALA A 406 2.64 3.40 22.93
CA ALA A 406 2.37 1.97 22.83
C ALA A 406 2.95 1.36 21.53
N VAL A 407 2.88 2.07 20.40
CA VAL A 407 3.52 1.65 19.15
C VAL A 407 5.04 1.61 19.28
N GLU A 408 5.64 2.65 19.87
CA GLU A 408 7.11 2.73 20.06
C GLU A 408 7.62 1.58 20.95
N ASP A 409 6.91 1.25 22.04
CA ASP A 409 7.29 0.20 22.98
C ASP A 409 6.98 -1.23 22.48
N SER A 410 6.22 -1.34 21.40
CA SER A 410 5.79 -2.62 20.81
C SER A 410 6.86 -3.26 19.91
N ILE A 411 6.50 -4.38 19.28
CA ILE A 411 7.30 -5.00 18.21
C ILE A 411 7.48 -4.07 17.01
N ILE A 412 6.54 -3.15 16.77
CA ILE A 412 6.59 -2.21 15.64
C ILE A 412 7.77 -1.27 15.82
N GLY A 413 7.80 -0.49 16.90
CA GLY A 413 8.87 0.47 17.18
C GLY A 413 10.24 -0.21 17.24
N ARG A 414 10.35 -1.32 17.99
CA ARG A 414 11.62 -2.05 18.13
C ARG A 414 12.19 -2.56 16.80
N ASP A 415 11.37 -3.19 15.97
CA ASP A 415 11.84 -3.80 14.72
C ASP A 415 12.14 -2.73 13.67
N LEU A 416 11.28 -1.72 13.54
CA LEU A 416 11.52 -0.59 12.62
C LEU A 416 12.75 0.24 13.04
N TYR A 417 12.98 0.45 14.33
CA TYR A 417 14.19 1.12 14.81
C TYR A 417 15.47 0.35 14.49
N ARG A 418 15.45 -0.98 14.57
CA ARG A 418 16.59 -1.82 14.18
C ARG A 418 16.95 -1.69 12.71
N THR A 419 15.96 -1.50 11.85
CA THR A 419 16.13 -1.45 10.39
C THR A 419 16.12 -0.02 9.82
N ARG A 420 16.08 1.00 10.68
CA ARG A 420 15.81 2.41 10.37
C ARG A 420 16.66 3.06 9.26
N ASN A 421 17.86 2.54 8.99
CA ASN A 421 18.79 3.06 7.98
C ASN A 421 19.12 2.02 6.89
N MET A 422 18.33 0.96 6.71
CA MET A 422 18.71 -0.14 5.79
C MET A 422 18.39 0.16 4.31
N LYS A 423 17.47 1.07 3.99
CA LYS A 423 17.16 1.43 2.59
C LYS A 423 18.14 2.46 2.04
N GLN A 424 18.46 3.48 2.81
CA GLN A 424 19.23 4.65 2.38
C GLN A 424 20.60 4.33 1.75
N PRO A 425 21.36 3.32 2.21
CA PRO A 425 22.65 2.95 1.61
C PRO A 425 22.58 2.53 0.15
N PHE A 426 21.45 1.99 -0.32
CA PHE A 426 21.29 1.53 -1.69
C PHE A 426 21.26 2.67 -2.74
N SER A 427 21.09 3.91 -2.32
CA SER A 427 21.33 5.08 -3.18
C SER A 427 22.77 5.14 -3.73
N ARG A 428 23.72 4.43 -3.10
CA ARG A 428 25.13 4.28 -3.51
C ARG A 428 25.37 3.06 -4.40
N GLY A 429 24.31 2.40 -4.86
CA GLY A 429 24.34 1.18 -5.66
C GLY A 429 24.28 -0.10 -4.82
N PHE A 430 23.96 -1.20 -5.49
CA PHE A 430 23.63 -2.47 -4.85
C PHE A 430 24.77 -3.05 -3.98
N LEU A 431 26.02 -3.06 -4.48
CA LEU A 431 27.16 -3.66 -3.76
C LEU A 431 27.53 -2.88 -2.50
N VAL A 432 27.64 -1.56 -2.61
CA VAL A 432 28.01 -0.69 -1.47
C VAL A 432 26.86 -0.68 -0.46
N GLY A 433 25.63 -0.54 -0.91
CA GLY A 433 24.45 -0.60 -0.06
C GLY A 433 24.35 -1.93 0.69
N GLY A 434 24.54 -3.04 -0.01
CA GLY A 434 24.53 -4.38 0.56
C GLY A 434 25.61 -4.59 1.64
N ALA A 435 26.84 -4.10 1.43
CA ALA A 435 27.91 -4.17 2.42
C ALA A 435 27.56 -3.40 3.71
N ILE A 436 27.02 -2.18 3.58
CA ILE A 436 26.60 -1.35 4.72
C ILE A 436 25.44 -2.03 5.48
N VAL A 437 24.45 -2.56 4.76
CA VAL A 437 23.32 -3.28 5.37
C VAL A 437 23.78 -4.53 6.11
N ASN A 438 24.72 -5.31 5.56
CA ASN A 438 25.29 -6.46 6.26
C ASN A 438 25.99 -6.05 7.55
N ALA A 439 26.76 -4.96 7.55
CA ALA A 439 27.39 -4.43 8.77
C ALA A 439 26.34 -3.96 9.79
N MET A 440 25.26 -3.33 9.32
CA MET A 440 24.14 -2.92 10.16
C MET A 440 23.43 -4.13 10.81
N MET A 441 23.19 -5.19 10.05
CA MET A 441 22.59 -6.42 10.57
C MET A 441 23.49 -7.09 11.62
N ALA A 442 24.80 -7.19 11.37
CA ALA A 442 25.77 -7.76 12.31
C ALA A 442 25.79 -6.99 13.64
N THR A 443 25.56 -5.68 13.61
CA THR A 443 25.52 -4.83 14.80
C THR A 443 24.12 -4.65 15.40
N LYS A 444 23.11 -5.39 14.90
CA LYS A 444 21.70 -5.28 15.31
C LYS A 444 21.16 -3.84 15.21
N GLY A 445 21.51 -3.13 14.14
CA GLY A 445 21.09 -1.75 13.89
C GLY A 445 21.89 -0.66 14.62
N ARG A 446 22.95 -1.02 15.35
CA ARG A 446 23.80 -0.02 16.05
C ARG A 446 24.69 0.77 15.10
N PHE A 447 25.14 0.15 14.00
CA PHE A 447 25.97 0.78 12.96
C PHE A 447 25.31 0.62 11.57
N PRO A 448 25.33 1.68 10.72
CA PRO A 448 25.70 3.03 11.08
C PRO A 448 24.66 3.67 11.99
N GLY A 449 25.13 4.42 13.00
CA GLY A 449 24.27 5.15 13.92
C GLY A 449 23.65 6.43 13.29
N GLY A 450 22.86 7.13 14.06
CA GLY A 450 22.23 8.39 13.66
C GLY A 450 21.05 8.22 12.71
N ARG A 451 20.59 9.36 12.18
CA ARG A 451 19.48 9.46 11.23
C ARG A 451 20.05 9.69 9.83
N TRP A 452 19.68 8.82 8.89
CA TRP A 452 20.03 8.96 7.49
C TRP A 452 18.82 9.51 6.73
N PRO A 453 19.02 10.55 5.88
CA PRO A 453 17.91 11.19 5.19
C PRO A 453 17.32 10.30 4.09
N ASN A 454 16.00 10.40 3.93
CA ASN A 454 15.29 9.94 2.75
C ASN A 454 15.20 11.07 1.72
N HIS A 455 15.02 10.70 0.46
CA HIS A 455 14.72 11.62 -0.63
C HIS A 455 13.36 11.24 -1.22
N ARG A 456 12.50 12.21 -1.47
CA ARG A 456 11.19 11.94 -2.10
C ARG A 456 11.39 11.36 -3.49
N ASP A 457 10.61 10.33 -3.84
CA ASP A 457 10.71 9.66 -5.14
C ASP A 457 10.50 10.64 -6.31
N ALA A 458 9.55 11.58 -6.16
CA ALA A 458 9.26 12.59 -7.17
C ALA A 458 10.39 13.61 -7.40
N ASP A 459 11.35 13.73 -6.48
CA ASP A 459 12.50 14.64 -6.63
C ASP A 459 13.63 14.04 -7.47
N VAL A 460 13.57 12.73 -7.78
CA VAL A 460 14.60 12.05 -8.59
C VAL A 460 14.49 12.45 -10.06
N PRO A 461 15.53 13.09 -10.65
CA PRO A 461 15.51 13.46 -12.04
C PRO A 461 15.56 12.24 -12.97
N MET A 462 14.57 12.12 -13.84
CA MET A 462 14.41 11.01 -14.78
C MET A 462 15.00 11.33 -16.16
N PHE A 463 15.42 10.30 -16.87
CA PHE A 463 15.85 10.36 -18.26
C PHE A 463 15.25 9.20 -19.05
N VAL A 464 15.09 9.35 -20.37
CA VAL A 464 14.66 8.25 -21.22
C VAL A 464 15.85 7.34 -21.50
N GLY A 465 15.78 6.11 -20.98
CA GLY A 465 16.79 5.09 -21.18
C GLY A 465 16.36 4.03 -22.19
N ASP A 466 17.02 2.89 -22.11
CA ASP A 466 16.84 1.76 -23.03
C ASP A 466 16.17 0.54 -22.35
N ARG A 467 15.67 0.69 -21.14
CA ARG A 467 15.15 -0.44 -20.35
C ARG A 467 14.07 -1.22 -21.08
N ARG A 468 13.19 -0.52 -21.83
CA ARG A 468 12.12 -1.13 -22.64
C ARG A 468 12.61 -2.18 -23.65
N ALA A 469 13.86 -2.07 -24.11
CA ALA A 469 14.42 -2.98 -25.11
C ALA A 469 14.70 -4.39 -24.55
N THR A 470 14.73 -4.56 -23.22
CA THR A 470 14.99 -5.85 -22.56
C THR A 470 13.71 -6.62 -22.23
N TYR A 471 12.54 -5.98 -22.29
CA TYR A 471 11.29 -6.60 -21.92
C TYR A 471 10.85 -7.65 -22.95
N PRO A 472 10.41 -8.85 -22.49
CA PRO A 472 9.92 -9.88 -23.39
C PRO A 472 8.61 -9.43 -24.05
N ARG A 473 8.38 -9.86 -25.27
CA ARG A 473 7.05 -9.76 -25.87
C ARG A 473 6.11 -10.71 -25.14
N PRO A 474 4.88 -10.28 -24.79
CA PRO A 474 3.88 -11.15 -24.20
C PRO A 474 3.60 -12.35 -25.11
N ASP A 475 3.65 -13.56 -24.55
CA ASP A 475 3.34 -14.81 -25.26
C ASP A 475 1.93 -15.36 -24.91
N GLY A 476 1.23 -14.70 -23.98
CA GLY A 476 -0.09 -15.10 -23.51
C GLY A 476 -0.11 -16.39 -22.69
N ARG A 477 1.05 -17.00 -22.45
CA ARG A 477 1.19 -18.25 -21.70
C ARG A 477 2.00 -18.10 -20.42
N TYR A 478 3.17 -17.46 -20.49
CA TYR A 478 4.05 -17.21 -19.35
C TYR A 478 4.32 -15.72 -19.15
N THR A 479 4.22 -14.95 -20.22
CA THR A 479 4.37 -13.49 -20.17
C THR A 479 3.11 -12.83 -20.72
N PHE A 480 2.66 -11.77 -20.05
CA PHE A 480 1.39 -11.12 -20.29
C PHE A 480 1.56 -9.61 -20.41
N ASP A 481 0.72 -8.99 -21.22
CA ASP A 481 0.60 -7.54 -21.28
C ASP A 481 -0.17 -6.97 -20.07
N LYS A 482 -0.16 -5.65 -19.94
CA LYS A 482 -0.81 -4.94 -18.83
C LYS A 482 -2.33 -5.07 -18.87
N LEU A 483 -2.96 -4.97 -20.04
CA LEU A 483 -4.42 -4.98 -20.17
C LEU A 483 -5.02 -6.34 -19.86
N SER A 484 -4.42 -7.43 -20.41
CA SER A 484 -4.83 -8.80 -20.06
C SER A 484 -4.61 -9.10 -18.58
N SER A 485 -3.68 -8.41 -17.93
CA SER A 485 -3.45 -8.54 -16.49
C SER A 485 -4.49 -7.77 -15.67
N VAL A 486 -4.89 -6.58 -16.08
CA VAL A 486 -5.99 -5.83 -15.44
C VAL A 486 -7.31 -6.61 -15.54
N TYR A 487 -7.59 -7.20 -16.69
CA TYR A 487 -8.84 -7.93 -16.92
C TYR A 487 -9.12 -8.99 -15.85
N ILE A 488 -8.11 -9.78 -15.47
CA ILE A 488 -8.28 -10.86 -14.47
C ILE A 488 -8.39 -10.36 -13.02
N THR A 489 -8.24 -9.06 -12.76
CA THR A 489 -8.41 -8.50 -11.40
C THR A 489 -9.86 -8.30 -11.02
N GLY A 490 -10.79 -8.40 -11.95
CA GLY A 490 -12.19 -8.00 -11.76
C GLY A 490 -12.34 -6.47 -11.56
N ASN A 491 -11.35 -5.68 -12.04
CA ASN A 491 -11.39 -4.22 -11.95
C ASN A 491 -12.61 -3.66 -12.65
N ALA A 492 -13.38 -2.87 -11.93
CA ALA A 492 -14.57 -2.20 -12.44
C ALA A 492 -14.59 -0.75 -11.96
N THR A 493 -14.72 0.17 -12.90
CA THR A 493 -14.93 1.59 -12.67
C THR A 493 -15.88 2.06 -13.76
N ARG A 494 -16.93 2.80 -13.40
CA ARG A 494 -17.89 3.29 -14.38
C ARG A 494 -17.21 4.21 -15.40
N ASP A 495 -17.52 4.04 -16.68
CA ASP A 495 -16.95 4.85 -17.79
C ASP A 495 -17.36 6.33 -17.72
N ASP A 496 -18.49 6.62 -17.11
CA ASP A 496 -19.02 7.96 -16.89
C ASP A 496 -18.71 8.54 -15.49
N ALA A 497 -17.99 7.81 -14.62
CA ALA A 497 -17.58 8.31 -13.32
C ALA A 497 -16.55 9.46 -13.43
N PRO A 498 -16.46 10.34 -12.44
CA PRO A 498 -15.43 11.37 -12.41
C PRO A 498 -14.02 10.76 -12.39
N ASN A 499 -13.12 11.28 -13.19
CA ASN A 499 -11.74 10.82 -13.18
C ASN A 499 -11.09 11.10 -11.81
N HIS A 500 -10.69 10.04 -11.12
CA HIS A 500 -10.04 10.12 -9.80
C HIS A 500 -8.52 10.34 -9.86
N ILE A 501 -7.92 10.42 -11.07
CA ILE A 501 -6.47 10.62 -11.25
C ILE A 501 -6.19 12.09 -11.53
N ARG A 502 -5.35 12.70 -10.73
CA ARG A 502 -4.94 14.09 -10.85
C ARG A 502 -3.48 14.17 -11.29
N VAL A 503 -3.27 14.53 -12.54
CA VAL A 503 -1.96 14.80 -13.16
C VAL A 503 -2.04 16.05 -14.03
N GLN A 504 -0.91 16.71 -14.28
CA GLN A 504 -0.85 17.70 -15.37
C GLN A 504 -0.94 16.98 -16.71
N ARG A 505 -1.79 17.47 -17.60
CA ARG A 505 -2.01 16.81 -18.90
C ARG A 505 -0.89 17.09 -19.88
N ASN A 506 -0.38 18.32 -19.91
CA ASN A 506 0.70 18.74 -20.81
C ASN A 506 2.04 18.75 -20.06
N VAL A 507 2.87 17.76 -20.32
CA VAL A 507 4.13 17.52 -19.60
C VAL A 507 5.26 17.15 -20.55
N PRO A 508 6.54 17.32 -20.15
CA PRO A 508 7.67 16.83 -20.94
C PRO A 508 7.52 15.36 -21.30
N ARG A 509 7.85 14.98 -22.52
CA ARG A 509 7.76 13.60 -23.02
C ARG A 509 8.44 12.60 -22.10
N THR A 510 9.59 12.95 -21.51
CA THR A 510 10.28 12.11 -20.53
C THR A 510 9.39 11.75 -19.34
N LEU A 511 8.59 12.70 -18.84
CA LEU A 511 7.68 12.44 -17.72
C LEU A 511 6.46 11.64 -18.17
N ALA A 512 5.91 11.93 -19.34
CA ALA A 512 4.83 11.14 -19.92
C ALA A 512 5.24 9.67 -20.13
N GLU A 513 6.43 9.41 -20.69
CA GLU A 513 6.98 8.07 -20.82
C GLU A 513 7.15 7.39 -19.45
N ALA A 514 7.62 8.13 -18.44
CA ALA A 514 7.73 7.60 -17.09
C ALA A 514 6.38 7.12 -16.53
N TRP A 515 5.30 7.83 -16.80
CA TRP A 515 3.96 7.41 -16.37
C TRP A 515 3.44 6.20 -17.15
N VAL A 516 3.66 6.18 -18.47
CA VAL A 516 3.29 5.03 -19.34
C VAL A 516 3.96 3.74 -18.87
N TRP A 517 5.27 3.78 -18.61
CA TRP A 517 6.03 2.60 -18.22
C TRP A 517 5.81 2.23 -16.74
N MET A 518 5.76 3.22 -15.85
CA MET A 518 5.51 2.99 -14.42
C MET A 518 4.16 2.31 -14.17
N CYS A 519 3.11 2.74 -14.89
CA CYS A 519 1.77 2.24 -14.64
C CYS A 519 1.64 0.76 -14.99
N PRO A 520 1.30 -0.12 -14.05
CA PRO A 520 1.16 -1.54 -14.31
C PRO A 520 -0.14 -1.91 -15.02
N ALA A 521 -1.07 -0.93 -15.15
CA ALA A 521 -2.44 -1.13 -15.60
C ALA A 521 -2.78 -0.43 -16.93
N GLY A 522 -1.79 0.17 -17.63
CA GLY A 522 -2.03 0.82 -18.92
C GLY A 522 -2.94 2.04 -18.86
N VAL A 523 -2.85 2.84 -17.80
CA VAL A 523 -3.69 4.03 -17.60
C VAL A 523 -3.25 5.22 -18.45
N TYR A 524 -1.94 5.37 -18.69
CA TYR A 524 -1.39 6.54 -19.36
C TYR A 524 -0.96 6.18 -20.78
N GLU A 525 -1.31 7.05 -21.73
CA GLU A 525 -0.93 6.90 -23.14
C GLU A 525 -0.40 8.21 -23.68
N ILE A 526 0.53 8.12 -24.61
CA ILE A 526 1.03 9.24 -25.42
C ILE A 526 0.42 9.05 -26.82
N PRO A 527 -0.29 10.03 -27.37
CA PRO A 527 -0.84 9.95 -28.72
C PRO A 527 0.25 9.61 -29.76
N ASP A 528 -0.10 8.84 -30.77
CA ASP A 528 0.84 8.41 -31.83
C ASP A 528 1.40 9.59 -32.63
N ASP A 529 0.62 10.65 -32.79
CA ASP A 529 0.96 11.90 -33.46
C ASP A 529 1.69 12.92 -32.56
N ALA A 530 1.94 12.56 -31.29
CA ALA A 530 2.62 13.45 -30.35
C ALA A 530 4.07 13.73 -30.75
N PRO A 531 4.58 14.96 -30.55
CA PRO A 531 5.94 15.34 -30.93
C PRO A 531 6.99 14.45 -30.26
N ALA A 532 8.05 14.11 -30.98
CA ALA A 532 9.16 13.29 -30.49
C ALA A 532 9.91 13.95 -29.32
N GLU A 533 9.92 15.28 -29.26
CA GLU A 533 10.59 16.10 -28.24
C GLU A 533 9.66 17.18 -27.70
N GLY A 534 9.98 17.72 -26.55
CA GLY A 534 9.20 18.77 -25.90
C GLY A 534 8.09 18.23 -25.01
N ASN A 535 7.01 18.99 -24.90
CA ASN A 535 5.84 18.59 -24.12
C ASN A 535 4.85 17.81 -24.98
N VAL A 536 4.13 16.90 -24.35
CA VAL A 536 3.08 16.08 -24.96
C VAL A 536 1.83 16.12 -24.08
N ASP A 537 0.67 15.95 -24.69
CA ASP A 537 -0.58 15.78 -23.98
C ASP A 537 -0.78 14.29 -23.66
N VAL A 538 -1.02 13.99 -22.37
CA VAL A 538 -1.18 12.61 -21.89
C VAL A 538 -2.66 12.25 -21.83
N ILE A 539 -3.01 11.14 -22.46
CA ILE A 539 -4.32 10.51 -22.31
C ILE A 539 -4.32 9.70 -21.00
N VAL A 540 -5.43 9.77 -20.26
CA VAL A 540 -5.60 9.06 -18.98
C VAL A 540 -6.85 8.18 -19.05
N ASN A 541 -6.64 6.89 -19.20
CA ASN A 541 -7.66 5.84 -19.23
C ASN A 541 -7.92 5.38 -17.79
N TYR A 542 -8.60 6.22 -17.02
CA TYR A 542 -8.78 6.03 -15.58
C TYR A 542 -9.57 4.76 -15.20
N THR A 543 -10.37 4.23 -16.10
CA THR A 543 -11.15 2.98 -15.91
C THR A 543 -10.25 1.75 -15.77
N ASN A 544 -9.02 1.79 -16.32
CA ASN A 544 -8.02 0.74 -16.13
C ASN A 544 -7.34 0.78 -14.76
N CYS A 545 -7.55 1.85 -13.97
CA CYS A 545 -6.80 2.09 -12.75
C CYS A 545 -7.16 1.09 -11.65
N VAL A 546 -6.20 0.24 -11.27
CA VAL A 546 -6.31 -0.68 -10.12
C VAL A 546 -5.96 -0.03 -8.77
N GLN A 547 -5.92 1.28 -8.71
CA GLN A 547 -5.68 2.06 -7.50
C GLN A 547 -4.41 1.63 -6.72
N CYS A 548 -3.35 1.30 -7.45
CA CYS A 548 -2.07 0.88 -6.86
C CYS A 548 -1.33 2.01 -6.13
N GLY A 549 -1.64 3.28 -6.41
CA GLY A 549 -1.04 4.46 -5.79
C GLY A 549 0.30 4.92 -6.37
N ALA A 550 0.93 4.20 -7.29
CA ALA A 550 2.27 4.50 -7.81
C ALA A 550 2.43 5.92 -8.39
N ILE A 551 1.39 6.47 -9.02
CA ILE A 551 1.41 7.81 -9.60
C ILE A 551 1.72 8.90 -8.58
N THR A 552 1.34 8.70 -7.32
CA THR A 552 1.58 9.68 -6.25
C THR A 552 3.08 9.85 -5.96
N ALA A 553 3.89 8.82 -6.17
CA ALA A 553 5.36 8.90 -6.09
C ALA A 553 6.00 9.56 -7.33
N LYS A 554 5.25 9.77 -8.41
CA LYS A 554 5.77 10.26 -9.70
C LYS A 554 5.08 11.55 -10.19
N GLY A 555 4.68 12.42 -9.26
CA GLY A 555 4.18 13.76 -9.58
C GLY A 555 2.69 13.84 -9.88
N GLY A 556 1.93 12.77 -9.67
CA GLY A 556 0.47 12.77 -9.70
C GLY A 556 -0.15 12.62 -8.32
N ARG A 557 -1.45 12.46 -8.29
CA ARG A 557 -2.26 12.22 -7.09
C ARG A 557 -3.53 11.46 -7.45
N LEU A 558 -4.02 10.65 -6.54
CA LEU A 558 -5.37 10.10 -6.63
C LEU A 558 -6.32 10.93 -5.75
N THR A 559 -7.58 10.98 -6.13
CA THR A 559 -8.70 11.34 -5.27
C THR A 559 -9.47 10.09 -4.90
N THR A 560 -10.40 10.18 -3.97
CA THR A 560 -11.24 9.05 -3.60
C THR A 560 -12.19 8.73 -4.76
N PRO A 561 -12.15 7.53 -5.34
CA PRO A 561 -13.14 7.10 -6.33
C PRO A 561 -14.49 6.86 -5.67
N GLU A 562 -15.53 6.61 -6.47
CA GLU A 562 -16.82 6.15 -5.97
C GLU A 562 -16.69 4.81 -5.25
N GLY A 563 -17.53 4.58 -4.25
CA GLY A 563 -17.57 3.31 -3.53
C GLY A 563 -17.94 2.15 -4.47
N GLY A 564 -17.24 1.03 -4.34
CA GLY A 564 -17.37 -0.13 -5.25
C GLY A 564 -16.41 -0.11 -6.44
N ASP A 565 -15.78 1.02 -6.76
CA ASP A 565 -14.82 1.13 -7.86
C ASP A 565 -13.47 0.49 -7.51
N GLY A 566 -12.84 -0.10 -8.52
CA GLY A 566 -11.48 -0.64 -8.45
C GLY A 566 -11.40 -2.14 -8.59
N PRO A 567 -10.27 -2.77 -8.21
CA PRO A 567 -10.04 -4.20 -8.35
C PRO A 567 -10.87 -5.01 -7.34
N LEU A 568 -11.16 -6.27 -7.70
CA LEU A 568 -11.78 -7.26 -6.83
C LEU A 568 -10.79 -8.42 -6.61
N TYR A 569 -9.73 -8.17 -5.86
CA TYR A 569 -8.73 -9.17 -5.56
C TYR A 569 -9.30 -10.32 -4.71
N GLN A 570 -9.06 -11.57 -5.14
CA GLN A 570 -9.58 -12.77 -4.47
C GLN A 570 -8.51 -13.47 -3.62
N VAL A 571 -7.36 -13.78 -4.21
CA VAL A 571 -6.31 -14.62 -3.61
C VAL A 571 -4.93 -13.94 -3.56
N THR A 572 -4.91 -12.60 -3.59
CA THR A 572 -3.66 -11.83 -3.67
C THR A 572 -3.07 -11.40 -2.34
#